data_5374f80e0cf03a6382db6798b948e8fc
#
_entry.id   5374f80e0cf03a6382db6798b948e8fc
#
_cell.length_a   1.000
_cell.length_b   1.000
_cell.length_c   1.000
_cell.angle_alpha   90.00
_cell.angle_beta   90.00
_cell.angle_gamma   90.00
#
_symmetry.space_group_name_H-M   'P 1'
#
loop_
_entity.id
_entity.type
_entity.pdbx_description
1 polymer ?
#
loop_
_entity_poly.entity_id
_entity_poly.type
_entity_poly.pdbx_seq_one_letter_code
_entity_poly.pdbx_strand_id
1 'polypeptide(L)'
;MPIRSDSVLTDFDAIDALDAVQNRIGDDLLVCAEFTPEDFHIIYVSDAGLDEYNSETDIWVVGDVIHEYMNVDFLERELFEDLYPQVTETNAFVTYTDYAAIIRVLSGDEGLYLSVDPDSPVSEIVSEVTNILG
;
A
#
# COMPACT_ATOMS: atom_id res chain seq x y z
N MET A 1 2.59 0.69 -21.01
CA MET A 1 2.66 1.98 -20.30
C MET A 1 2.15 1.83 -18.90
N PRO A 2 2.92 2.19 -17.86
CA PRO A 2 2.39 2.16 -16.51
C PRO A 2 1.26 3.17 -16.35
N ILE A 3 0.32 2.88 -15.46
CA ILE A 3 -0.77 3.79 -15.11
C ILE A 3 -0.31 4.62 -13.91
N ARG A 4 -0.53 5.93 -13.95
CA ARG A 4 -0.24 6.83 -12.83
C ARG A 4 -1.35 7.88 -12.73
N SER A 5 -1.85 8.09 -11.50
CA SER A 5 -2.89 9.08 -11.20
C SER A 5 -2.46 9.97 -10.05
N ASP A 6 -3.13 11.11 -9.90
CA ASP A 6 -2.90 11.99 -8.74
C ASP A 6 -3.55 11.40 -7.49
N SER A 7 -3.03 11.79 -6.32
CA SER A 7 -3.66 11.50 -5.04
C SER A 7 -4.91 12.36 -4.88
N VAL A 8 -6.04 11.72 -4.54
CA VAL A 8 -7.32 12.42 -4.40
C VAL A 8 -8.06 12.03 -3.12
N LEU A 9 -7.54 11.08 -2.35
CA LEU A 9 -8.29 10.45 -1.27
C LEU A 9 -7.75 10.76 0.12
N THR A 10 -6.43 10.78 0.28
CA THR A 10 -5.78 10.89 1.58
C THR A 10 -5.21 12.28 1.83
N ASP A 11 -5.04 12.63 3.11
CA ASP A 11 -4.46 13.91 3.52
C ASP A 11 -2.93 13.88 3.54
N PHE A 12 -2.33 12.71 3.68
CA PHE A 12 -0.87 12.58 3.62
C PHE A 12 -0.36 12.69 2.18
N ASP A 13 0.94 12.89 2.04
CA ASP A 13 1.55 13.05 0.70
C ASP A 13 1.83 11.70 0.04
N ALA A 14 0.77 11.11 -0.53
CA ALA A 14 0.85 9.80 -1.18
C ALA A 14 1.78 9.81 -2.40
N ILE A 15 1.84 10.92 -3.13
CA ILE A 15 2.70 11.05 -4.31
C ILE A 15 4.17 11.08 -3.90
N ASP A 16 4.53 11.77 -2.82
CA ASP A 16 5.91 11.74 -2.30
C ASP A 16 6.30 10.33 -1.88
N ALA A 17 5.38 9.62 -1.23
CA ALA A 17 5.62 8.23 -0.84
C ALA A 17 5.82 7.33 -2.07
N LEU A 18 4.98 7.48 -3.08
CA LEU A 18 5.11 6.76 -4.35
C LEU A 18 6.47 7.04 -5.00
N ASP A 19 6.85 8.31 -5.11
CA ASP A 19 8.12 8.70 -5.72
C ASP A 19 9.32 8.15 -4.94
N ALA A 20 9.27 8.18 -3.62
CA ALA A 20 10.35 7.67 -2.78
C ALA A 20 10.54 6.16 -2.98
N VAL A 21 9.46 5.40 -3.00
CA VAL A 21 9.52 3.95 -3.21
C VAL A 21 10.00 3.64 -4.64
N GLN A 22 9.48 4.35 -5.63
CA GLN A 22 9.87 4.15 -7.02
C GLN A 22 11.35 4.48 -7.25
N ASN A 23 11.88 5.50 -6.59
CA ASN A 23 13.30 5.82 -6.65
C ASN A 23 14.18 4.73 -6.02
N ARG A 24 13.66 4.04 -5.01
CA ARG A 24 14.39 3.00 -4.30
C ARG A 24 14.40 1.67 -5.05
N ILE A 25 13.26 1.24 -5.59
CA ILE A 25 13.12 -0.11 -6.16
C ILE A 25 12.73 -0.13 -7.65
N GLY A 26 12.41 1.01 -8.24
CA GLY A 26 12.12 1.09 -9.68
C GLY A 26 11.01 0.15 -10.12
N ASP A 27 11.32 -0.69 -11.11
CA ASP A 27 10.35 -1.61 -11.72
C ASP A 27 9.86 -2.73 -10.78
N ASP A 28 10.48 -2.90 -9.62
CA ASP A 28 10.02 -3.85 -8.61
C ASP A 28 8.77 -3.36 -7.87
N LEU A 29 8.42 -2.09 -8.00
CA LEU A 29 7.13 -1.57 -7.53
C LEU A 29 6.06 -1.93 -8.54
N LEU A 30 5.09 -2.74 -8.12
CA LEU A 30 4.01 -3.24 -8.99
C LEU A 30 2.77 -2.39 -8.93
N VAL A 31 2.30 -2.07 -7.72
CA VAL A 31 1.07 -1.28 -7.50
C VAL A 31 1.27 -0.36 -6.30
N CYS A 32 0.71 0.83 -6.38
CA CYS A 32 0.57 1.75 -5.24
C CYS A 32 -0.84 2.29 -5.22
N ALA A 33 -1.46 2.27 -4.05
CA ALA A 33 -2.81 2.80 -3.85
C ALA A 33 -2.93 3.50 -2.50
N GLU A 34 -3.82 4.46 -2.44
CA GLU A 34 -4.23 5.09 -1.18
C GLU A 34 -5.60 4.56 -0.78
N PHE A 35 -5.87 4.45 0.51
CA PHE A 35 -7.16 3.94 0.97
C PHE A 35 -7.57 4.51 2.33
N THR A 36 -8.89 4.47 2.54
CA THR A 36 -9.54 4.78 3.81
C THR A 36 -10.49 3.63 4.12
N PRO A 37 -11.17 3.62 5.28
CA PRO A 37 -12.20 2.60 5.52
C PRO A 37 -13.32 2.58 4.46
N GLU A 38 -13.58 3.68 3.78
CA GLU A 38 -14.68 3.79 2.81
C GLU A 38 -14.25 3.62 1.35
N ASP A 39 -13.01 4.01 1.01
CA ASP A 39 -12.59 4.12 -0.39
C ASP A 39 -11.19 3.56 -0.62
N PHE A 40 -10.93 3.18 -1.88
CA PHE A 40 -9.65 2.68 -2.35
C PHE A 40 -9.37 3.30 -3.72
N HIS A 41 -8.20 3.94 -3.86
CA HIS A 41 -7.83 4.63 -5.09
C HIS A 41 -6.42 4.23 -5.54
N ILE A 42 -6.32 3.58 -6.70
CA ILE A 42 -5.04 3.15 -7.28
C ILE A 42 -4.37 4.37 -7.90
N ILE A 43 -3.13 4.67 -7.48
CA ILE A 43 -2.36 5.79 -8.00
C ILE A 43 -1.22 5.37 -8.94
N TYR A 44 -0.83 4.09 -8.91
CA TYR A 44 0.22 3.59 -9.79
C TYR A 44 0.07 2.09 -10.04
N VAL A 45 0.22 1.69 -11.30
CA VAL A 45 0.35 0.28 -11.70
C VAL A 45 1.47 0.19 -12.73
N SER A 46 2.46 -0.66 -12.49
CA SER A 46 3.56 -0.90 -13.43
C SER A 46 3.10 -1.72 -14.63
N ASP A 47 3.94 -1.78 -15.67
CA ASP A 47 3.67 -2.65 -16.81
C ASP A 47 3.54 -4.11 -16.38
N ALA A 48 4.42 -4.57 -15.48
CA ALA A 48 4.35 -5.93 -14.95
C ALA A 48 3.06 -6.18 -14.15
N GLY A 49 2.62 -5.18 -13.38
CA GLY A 49 1.35 -5.24 -12.66
C GLY A 49 0.15 -5.31 -13.62
N LEU A 50 0.20 -4.58 -14.73
CA LEU A 50 -0.85 -4.61 -15.76
C LEU A 50 -0.92 -5.96 -16.47
N ASP A 51 0.23 -6.61 -16.68
CA ASP A 51 0.29 -7.89 -17.38
C ASP A 51 -0.44 -9.03 -16.64
N GLU A 52 -0.66 -8.89 -15.33
CA GLU A 52 -1.43 -9.85 -14.55
C GLU A 52 -2.93 -9.77 -14.82
N TYR A 53 -3.39 -8.63 -15.33
CA TYR A 53 -4.81 -8.36 -15.57
C TYR A 53 -5.02 -8.15 -17.05
N ASN A 54 -6.13 -8.66 -17.57
CA ASN A 54 -6.42 -8.59 -19.00
C ASN A 54 -6.76 -7.18 -19.47
N SER A 55 -7.12 -6.30 -18.55
CA SER A 55 -7.48 -4.92 -18.89
C SER A 55 -7.43 -4.02 -17.65
N GLU A 56 -7.40 -2.71 -17.89
CA GLU A 56 -7.48 -1.70 -16.85
C GLU A 56 -8.76 -1.84 -16.00
N THR A 57 -9.87 -2.24 -16.64
CA THR A 57 -11.14 -2.46 -15.95
C THR A 57 -11.01 -3.57 -14.89
N ASP A 58 -10.30 -4.65 -15.20
CA ASP A 58 -10.09 -5.75 -14.26
C ASP A 58 -9.33 -5.29 -13.02
N ILE A 59 -8.37 -4.39 -13.19
CA ILE A 59 -7.59 -3.83 -12.07
C ILE A 59 -8.50 -3.06 -11.10
N TRP A 60 -9.42 -2.25 -11.62
CA TRP A 60 -10.33 -1.50 -10.78
C TRP A 60 -11.28 -2.42 -10.00
N VAL A 61 -11.75 -3.48 -10.63
CA VAL A 61 -12.60 -4.49 -9.97
C VAL A 61 -11.82 -5.20 -8.86
N VAL A 62 -10.58 -5.60 -9.14
CA VAL A 62 -9.72 -6.24 -8.15
C VAL A 62 -9.42 -5.29 -6.99
N GLY A 63 -9.25 -3.99 -7.29
CA GLY A 63 -9.04 -2.97 -6.25
C GLY A 63 -10.18 -2.93 -5.24
N ASP A 64 -11.43 -3.02 -5.69
CA ASP A 64 -12.58 -3.03 -4.79
C ASP A 64 -12.56 -4.26 -3.86
N VAL A 65 -12.18 -5.42 -4.39
CA VAL A 65 -12.07 -6.64 -3.59
C VAL A 65 -10.92 -6.53 -2.58
N ILE A 66 -9.79 -6.02 -3.00
CA ILE A 66 -8.63 -5.78 -2.12
C ILE A 66 -9.04 -4.86 -0.97
N HIS A 67 -9.81 -3.83 -1.27
CA HIS A 67 -10.26 -2.87 -0.25
C HIS A 67 -11.08 -3.53 0.86
N GLU A 68 -11.93 -4.49 0.52
CA GLU A 68 -12.71 -5.21 1.53
C GLU A 68 -11.80 -5.92 2.53
N TYR A 69 -10.70 -6.50 2.07
CA TYR A 69 -9.72 -7.17 2.94
C TYR A 69 -8.84 -6.19 3.70
N MET A 70 -8.47 -5.06 3.07
CA MET A 70 -7.58 -4.08 3.71
C MET A 70 -8.25 -3.36 4.88
N ASN A 71 -9.58 -3.28 4.90
CA ASN A 71 -10.31 -2.69 6.03
C ASN A 71 -10.06 -3.46 7.35
N VAL A 72 -9.72 -4.73 7.26
CA VAL A 72 -9.37 -5.53 8.44
C VAL A 72 -8.13 -4.97 9.14
N ASP A 73 -7.21 -4.36 8.41
CA ASP A 73 -5.99 -3.76 8.98
C ASP A 73 -6.31 -2.70 10.03
N PHE A 74 -7.34 -1.88 9.81
CA PHE A 74 -7.75 -0.86 10.78
C PHE A 74 -8.27 -1.46 12.09
N LEU A 75 -8.95 -2.59 12.00
CA LEU A 75 -9.43 -3.33 13.18
C LEU A 75 -8.28 -4.06 13.88
N GLU A 76 -7.42 -4.73 13.13
CA GLU A 76 -6.28 -5.46 13.68
C GLU A 76 -5.28 -4.54 14.35
N ARG A 77 -5.13 -3.32 13.87
CA ARG A 77 -4.27 -2.32 14.48
C ARG A 77 -4.62 -2.11 15.94
N GLU A 78 -5.90 -1.91 16.23
CA GLU A 78 -6.39 -1.74 17.60
C GLU A 78 -6.13 -2.97 18.46
N LEU A 79 -6.30 -4.15 17.89
CA LEU A 79 -6.07 -5.41 18.59
C LEU A 79 -4.61 -5.55 19.02
N PHE A 80 -3.66 -5.24 18.13
CA PHE A 80 -2.23 -5.33 18.46
C PHE A 80 -1.82 -4.31 19.51
N GLU A 81 -2.39 -3.11 19.47
CA GLU A 81 -2.12 -2.07 20.47
C GLU A 81 -2.69 -2.47 21.84
N ASP A 82 -3.83 -3.16 21.88
CA ASP A 82 -4.42 -3.65 23.15
C ASP A 82 -3.71 -4.87 23.72
N LEU A 83 -3.23 -5.77 22.83
CA LEU A 83 -2.61 -7.03 23.26
C LEU A 83 -1.19 -6.86 23.81
N TYR A 84 -0.47 -5.87 23.36
CA TYR A 84 0.94 -5.69 23.69
C TYR A 84 1.16 -4.36 24.41
N PRO A 85 1.38 -4.39 25.75
CA PRO A 85 1.49 -3.15 26.54
C PRO A 85 2.59 -2.18 26.09
N GLN A 86 3.63 -2.67 25.41
CA GLN A 86 4.73 -1.85 24.93
C GLN A 86 4.42 -1.16 23.59
N VAL A 87 3.36 -1.59 22.91
CA VAL A 87 2.99 -1.04 21.62
C VAL A 87 2.14 0.20 21.83
N THR A 88 2.61 1.34 21.32
CA THR A 88 1.84 2.58 21.36
C THR A 88 1.17 2.84 20.00
N GLU A 89 1.76 2.30 18.93
CA GLU A 89 1.27 2.51 17.57
C GLU A 89 1.67 1.34 16.69
N THR A 90 0.73 0.85 15.87
CA THR A 90 0.99 -0.15 14.83
C THR A 90 1.10 0.58 13.49
N ASN A 91 2.28 0.55 12.89
CA ASN A 91 2.56 1.35 11.70
C ASN A 91 2.22 0.67 10.39
N ALA A 92 2.40 -0.65 10.31
CA ALA A 92 2.27 -1.34 9.04
C ALA A 92 1.93 -2.82 9.21
N PHE A 93 1.31 -3.37 8.18
CA PHE A 93 1.13 -4.81 8.00
C PHE A 93 1.81 -5.23 6.70
N VAL A 94 2.43 -6.39 6.68
CA VAL A 94 3.07 -6.93 5.48
C VAL A 94 2.64 -8.37 5.29
N THR A 95 2.16 -8.67 4.09
CA THR A 95 1.83 -10.03 3.68
C THR A 95 2.82 -10.46 2.61
N TYR A 96 3.59 -11.51 2.88
CA TYR A 96 4.49 -12.09 1.89
C TYR A 96 3.79 -13.21 1.15
N THR A 97 3.85 -13.16 -0.18
CA THR A 97 3.45 -14.27 -1.04
C THR A 97 4.66 -14.67 -1.89
N ASP A 98 4.54 -15.76 -2.63
CA ASP A 98 5.58 -16.17 -3.58
C ASP A 98 5.71 -15.20 -4.77
N TYR A 99 4.69 -14.37 -4.99
CA TYR A 99 4.65 -13.42 -6.09
C TYR A 99 5.04 -12.00 -5.68
N ALA A 100 4.57 -11.53 -4.51
CA ALA A 100 4.76 -10.15 -4.08
C ALA A 100 4.77 -10.03 -2.56
N ALA A 101 5.40 -8.98 -2.06
CA ALA A 101 5.19 -8.50 -0.69
C ALA A 101 4.15 -7.39 -0.76
N ILE A 102 3.08 -7.53 0.01
CA ILE A 102 1.97 -6.58 0.05
C ILE A 102 2.08 -5.79 1.34
N ILE A 103 2.44 -4.52 1.21
CA ILE A 103 2.72 -3.63 2.34
C ILE A 103 1.54 -2.68 2.51
N ARG A 104 1.05 -2.55 3.74
CA ARG A 104 0.05 -1.54 4.09
C ARG A 104 0.60 -0.70 5.22
N VAL A 105 0.79 0.58 4.98
CA VAL A 105 1.28 1.53 5.98
C VAL A 105 0.11 2.42 6.39
N LEU A 106 -0.18 2.47 7.69
CA LEU A 106 -1.35 3.18 8.21
C LEU A 106 -0.94 4.51 8.85
N SER A 107 -1.77 5.52 8.64
CA SER A 107 -1.64 6.83 9.28
C SER A 107 -3.05 7.32 9.64
N GLY A 108 -3.41 7.25 10.92
CA GLY A 108 -4.78 7.54 11.36
C GLY A 108 -5.78 6.61 10.70
N ASP A 109 -6.81 7.16 10.07
CA ASP A 109 -7.84 6.40 9.36
C ASP A 109 -7.53 6.26 7.87
N GLU A 110 -6.30 6.49 7.47
CA GLU A 110 -5.85 6.41 6.09
C GLU A 110 -4.70 5.42 5.97
N GLY A 111 -4.46 4.91 4.76
CA GLY A 111 -3.38 3.98 4.52
C GLY A 111 -2.84 4.06 3.10
N LEU A 112 -1.60 3.59 2.96
CA LEU A 112 -0.96 3.41 1.67
C LEU A 112 -0.72 1.93 1.43
N TYR A 113 -1.16 1.44 0.29
CA TYR A 113 -1.01 0.06 -0.16
C TYR A 113 0.10 0.00 -1.21
N LEU A 114 1.04 -0.92 -1.02
CA LEU A 114 2.12 -1.15 -1.96
C LEU A 114 2.24 -2.65 -2.25
N SER A 115 2.29 -3.01 -3.53
CA SER A 115 2.66 -4.36 -3.96
C SER A 115 4.02 -4.27 -4.62
N VAL A 116 5.00 -5.00 -4.08
CA VAL A 116 6.39 -4.94 -4.52
C VAL A 116 6.93 -6.35 -4.72
N ASP A 117 8.03 -6.47 -5.46
CA ASP A 117 8.74 -7.74 -5.58
C ASP A 117 9.11 -8.26 -4.19
N PRO A 118 8.95 -9.58 -3.90
CA PRO A 118 9.20 -10.09 -2.55
C PRO A 118 10.65 -9.98 -2.08
N ASP A 119 11.59 -9.80 -2.99
CA ASP A 119 13.02 -9.59 -2.64
C ASP A 119 13.34 -8.13 -2.33
N SER A 120 12.37 -7.22 -2.42
CA SER A 120 12.56 -5.80 -2.13
C SER A 120 12.89 -5.55 -0.65
N PRO A 121 13.58 -4.44 -0.31
CA PRO A 121 13.94 -4.11 1.08
C PRO A 121 12.72 -3.59 1.85
N VAL A 122 11.81 -4.48 2.22
CA VAL A 122 10.51 -4.15 2.82
C VAL A 122 10.63 -3.31 4.08
N SER A 123 11.54 -3.66 4.98
CA SER A 123 11.71 -2.94 6.25
C SER A 123 12.11 -1.48 6.02
N GLU A 124 12.99 -1.23 5.06
CA GLU A 124 13.44 0.12 4.70
C GLU A 124 12.32 0.91 4.03
N ILE A 125 11.53 0.25 3.17
CA ILE A 125 10.36 0.86 2.52
C ILE A 125 9.35 1.29 3.58
N VAL A 126 9.03 0.42 4.53
CA VAL A 126 8.10 0.73 5.61
C VAL A 126 8.57 1.94 6.42
N SER A 127 9.86 1.98 6.79
CA SER A 127 10.42 3.12 7.54
C SER A 127 10.31 4.42 6.78
N GLU A 128 10.68 4.41 5.50
CA GLU A 128 10.66 5.61 4.67
C GLU A 128 9.23 6.12 4.46
N VAL A 129 8.30 5.22 4.15
CA VAL A 129 6.90 5.59 3.95
C VAL A 129 6.28 6.08 5.25
N THR A 130 6.53 5.41 6.37
CA THR A 130 6.03 5.84 7.68
C THR A 130 6.45 7.28 7.98
N ASN A 131 7.71 7.63 7.69
CA ASN A 131 8.21 9.00 7.91
C ASN A 131 7.51 10.02 7.01
N ILE A 132 7.18 9.66 5.78
CA ILE A 132 6.49 10.57 4.84
C ILE A 132 5.04 10.77 5.25
N LEU A 133 4.37 9.72 5.65
CA LEU A 133 2.96 9.79 6.03
C LEU A 133 2.75 10.51 7.37
N GLY A 134 3.72 10.49 8.21
CA GLY A 134 3.65 11.14 9.53
C GLY A 134 3.09 10.24 10.60
#